data_0413670f0e777ff6897b76f2cb523251
#
_entry.id   0413670f0e777ff6897b76f2cb523251
#
_cell.length_a   1.000
_cell.length_b   1.000
_cell.length_c   1.000
_cell.angle_alpha   90.00
_cell.angle_beta   90.00
_cell.angle_gamma   90.00
#
_symmetry.space_group_name_H-M   'P 1'
#
loop_
_entity.id
_entity.type
_entity.pdbx_description
1 polymer ?
#
loop_
_entity_poly.entity_id
_entity_poly.type
_entity_poly.pdbx_seq_one_letter_code
_entity_poly.pdbx_strand_id
1 'polypeptide(L)'
;MTLIQELMNQSATGSLLQDGLVKRFSPLEIRETIQTLVATEQIEMAYVLGEAGLAIYPQSEDMLAICGLLAVMRQDWPTAVEMLQELVELQGANIQPFTYVMLVRALRCNLDPAGALKMCNQG
;
A
#
# COMPACT_ATOMS: atom_id res chain seq x y z
N MET A 1 11.51 4.95 20.05
CA MET A 1 10.07 5.04 19.78
C MET A 1 9.73 4.45 18.43
N THR A 2 8.72 3.62 18.37
CA THR A 2 8.29 3.05 17.10
C THR A 2 7.41 4.05 16.33
N LEU A 3 7.29 3.86 15.02
CA LEU A 3 6.44 4.72 14.20
C LEU A 3 5.00 4.71 14.71
N ILE A 4 4.49 3.54 15.09
CA ILE A 4 3.12 3.42 15.61
C ILE A 4 2.92 4.25 16.88
N GLN A 5 3.91 4.24 17.77
CA GLN A 5 3.83 5.02 18.99
C GLN A 5 3.80 6.52 18.70
N GLU A 6 4.62 6.96 17.75
CA GLU A 6 4.62 8.37 17.35
C GLU A 6 3.30 8.76 16.67
N LEU A 7 2.72 7.88 15.87
CA LEU A 7 1.42 8.12 15.27
C LEU A 7 0.33 8.28 16.32
N MET A 8 0.38 7.47 17.38
CA MET A 8 -0.61 7.54 18.46
C MET A 8 -0.43 8.78 19.33
N ASN A 9 0.79 9.25 19.48
CA ASN A 9 1.09 10.43 20.29
C ASN A 9 0.77 11.74 19.55
N GLN A 10 0.79 11.71 18.22
CA GLN A 10 0.48 12.89 17.42
C GLN A 10 -0.93 12.73 16.86
N SER A 11 -1.85 13.42 17.44
CA SER A 11 -3.25 13.35 17.05
C SER A 11 -3.56 14.04 15.72
N ALA A 12 -2.59 14.78 15.16
CA ALA A 12 -2.80 15.52 13.92
C ALA A 12 -2.04 14.86 12.78
N THR A 13 -2.76 14.31 11.82
CA THR A 13 -2.19 13.67 10.65
C THR A 13 -1.34 14.61 9.80
N GLY A 14 -1.60 15.93 9.88
CA GLY A 14 -0.81 16.90 9.14
C GLY A 14 0.65 16.97 9.55
N SER A 15 0.97 16.69 10.81
CA SER A 15 2.34 16.70 11.30
C SER A 15 3.19 15.60 10.68
N LEU A 16 2.58 14.45 10.38
CA LEU A 16 3.29 13.32 9.77
C LEU A 16 3.88 13.68 8.42
N LEU A 17 3.17 14.51 7.66
CA LEU A 17 3.58 14.87 6.31
C LEU A 17 4.60 16.01 6.30
N GLN A 18 4.60 16.86 7.34
CA GLN A 18 5.37 18.09 7.34
C GLN A 18 6.76 17.96 7.91
N ASP A 19 6.94 17.14 8.93
CA ASP A 19 8.17 17.14 9.71
C ASP A 19 9.20 16.09 9.27
N GLY A 20 8.98 15.44 8.15
CA GLY A 20 9.87 14.39 7.71
C GLY A 20 9.92 13.21 8.65
N LEU A 21 8.90 13.05 9.49
CA LEU A 21 8.80 11.95 10.44
C LEU A 21 8.96 10.61 9.73
N VAL A 22 8.29 10.45 8.59
CA VAL A 22 8.30 9.22 7.81
C VAL A 22 9.70 8.92 7.28
N LYS A 23 10.51 9.96 7.01
CA LYS A 23 11.89 9.80 6.53
C LYS A 23 12.80 9.11 7.54
N ARG A 24 12.47 9.14 8.81
CA ARG A 24 13.26 8.51 9.87
C ARG A 24 13.08 6.99 9.92
N PHE A 25 12.13 6.48 9.16
CA PHE A 25 11.79 5.06 9.18
C PHE A 25 12.08 4.44 7.82
N SER A 26 12.52 3.19 7.84
CA SER A 26 12.78 2.44 6.61
C SER A 26 11.47 2.07 5.92
N PRO A 27 11.52 1.77 4.60
CA PRO A 27 10.32 1.29 3.91
C PRO A 27 9.70 0.05 4.57
N LEU A 28 10.52 -0.86 5.09
CA LEU A 28 10.03 -2.06 5.76
C LEU A 28 9.26 -1.70 7.03
N GLU A 29 9.78 -0.77 7.82
CA GLU A 29 9.11 -0.33 9.04
C GLU A 29 7.77 0.34 8.72
N ILE A 30 7.73 1.14 7.66
CA ILE A 30 6.50 1.79 7.21
C ILE A 30 5.49 0.73 6.77
N ARG A 31 5.94 -0.25 5.99
CA ARG A 31 5.09 -1.35 5.52
C ARG A 31 4.48 -2.12 6.69
N GLU A 32 5.30 -2.50 7.67
CA GLU A 32 4.84 -3.23 8.85
C GLU A 32 3.84 -2.41 9.66
N THR A 33 4.09 -1.10 9.77
CA THR A 33 3.18 -0.19 10.47
C THR A 33 1.83 -0.11 9.76
N ILE A 34 1.84 -0.02 8.43
CA ILE A 34 0.61 0.00 7.64
C ILE A 34 -0.17 -1.31 7.84
N GLN A 35 0.54 -2.45 7.84
CA GLN A 35 -0.10 -3.74 8.08
C GLN A 35 -0.80 -3.77 9.45
N THR A 36 -0.17 -3.22 10.47
CA THR A 36 -0.77 -3.11 11.80
C THR A 36 -2.00 -2.19 11.79
N LEU A 37 -1.90 -1.05 11.10
CA LEU A 37 -3.02 -0.13 10.99
C LEU A 37 -4.21 -0.76 10.30
N VAL A 38 -3.97 -1.51 9.24
CA VAL A 38 -5.04 -2.25 8.55
C VAL A 38 -5.65 -3.30 9.46
N ALA A 39 -4.82 -4.04 10.19
CA ALA A 39 -5.29 -5.09 11.10
C ALA A 39 -6.13 -4.53 12.26
N THR A 40 -5.86 -3.31 12.68
CA THR A 40 -6.60 -2.63 13.75
C THR A 40 -7.71 -1.73 13.22
N GLU A 41 -8.05 -1.86 11.96
CA GLU A 41 -9.14 -1.13 11.29
C GLU A 41 -8.93 0.38 11.22
N GLN A 42 -7.69 0.84 11.30
CA GLN A 42 -7.34 2.25 11.11
C GLN A 42 -6.96 2.49 9.65
N ILE A 43 -7.91 2.27 8.76
CA ILE A 43 -7.68 2.22 7.32
C ILE A 43 -7.27 3.57 6.75
N GLU A 44 -7.90 4.66 7.19
CA GLU A 44 -7.58 5.98 6.68
C GLU A 44 -6.14 6.39 7.02
N MET A 45 -5.70 6.09 8.23
CA MET A 45 -4.33 6.35 8.65
C MET A 45 -3.35 5.51 7.81
N ALA A 46 -3.73 4.26 7.50
CA ALA A 46 -2.92 3.40 6.64
C ALA A 46 -2.75 4.02 5.25
N TYR A 47 -3.80 4.57 4.66
CA TYR A 47 -3.72 5.23 3.36
C TYR A 47 -2.83 6.47 3.40
N VAL A 48 -2.99 7.30 4.42
CA VAL A 48 -2.17 8.51 4.57
C VAL A 48 -0.68 8.13 4.69
N LEU A 49 -0.38 7.14 5.52
CA LEU A 49 1.00 6.70 5.71
C LEU A 49 1.56 6.07 4.43
N GLY A 50 0.74 5.32 3.70
CA GLY A 50 1.14 4.74 2.42
C GLY A 50 1.50 5.80 1.39
N GLU A 51 0.68 6.83 1.26
CA GLU A 51 0.97 7.94 0.35
C GLU A 51 2.25 8.66 0.73
N ALA A 52 2.42 8.94 2.02
CA ALA A 52 3.63 9.62 2.50
C ALA A 52 4.87 8.77 2.26
N GLY A 53 4.80 7.48 2.55
CA GLY A 53 5.92 6.57 2.36
C GLY A 53 6.29 6.41 0.89
N LEU A 54 5.32 6.29 0.02
CA LEU A 54 5.56 6.17 -1.42
C LEU A 54 6.17 7.45 -1.99
N ALA A 55 5.77 8.60 -1.48
CA ALA A 55 6.35 9.87 -1.90
C ALA A 55 7.84 9.97 -1.56
N ILE A 56 8.26 9.38 -0.44
CA ILE A 56 9.65 9.39 0.01
C ILE A 56 10.45 8.27 -0.65
N TYR A 57 9.85 7.10 -0.80
CA TYR A 57 10.50 5.91 -1.35
C TYR A 57 9.74 5.39 -2.57
N PRO A 58 9.73 6.13 -3.69
CA PRO A 58 8.86 5.81 -4.84
C PRO A 58 9.23 4.52 -5.57
N GLN A 59 10.44 4.02 -5.39
CA GLN A 59 10.88 2.80 -6.06
C GLN A 59 11.19 1.67 -5.07
N SER A 60 10.68 1.76 -3.86
CA SER A 60 10.85 0.72 -2.86
C SER A 60 9.88 -0.43 -3.12
N GLU A 61 10.40 -1.66 -3.14
CA GLU A 61 9.56 -2.85 -3.25
C GLU A 61 8.53 -2.90 -2.12
N ASP A 62 8.95 -2.59 -0.90
CA ASP A 62 8.05 -2.61 0.26
C ASP A 62 6.92 -1.61 0.10
N MET A 63 7.23 -0.40 -0.35
CA MET A 63 6.22 0.64 -0.52
C MET A 63 5.27 0.32 -1.67
N LEU A 64 5.80 -0.15 -2.80
CA LEU A 64 4.95 -0.52 -3.94
C LEU A 64 4.05 -1.70 -3.60
N ALA A 65 4.57 -2.67 -2.85
CA ALA A 65 3.77 -3.83 -2.44
C ALA A 65 2.61 -3.43 -1.54
N ILE A 66 2.90 -2.65 -0.50
CA ILE A 66 1.85 -2.27 0.46
C ILE A 66 0.87 -1.27 -0.14
N CYS A 67 1.35 -0.31 -0.93
CA CYS A 67 0.48 0.66 -1.58
C CYS A 67 -0.37 -0.01 -2.67
N GLY A 68 0.18 -0.99 -3.38
CA GLY A 68 -0.60 -1.79 -4.32
C GLY A 68 -1.71 -2.55 -3.63
N LEU A 69 -1.42 -3.14 -2.48
CA LEU A 69 -2.43 -3.82 -1.66
C LEU A 69 -3.52 -2.83 -1.21
N LEU A 70 -3.13 -1.66 -0.72
CA LEU A 70 -4.09 -0.63 -0.30
C LEU A 70 -4.98 -0.19 -1.47
N ALA A 71 -4.42 -0.04 -2.66
CA ALA A 71 -5.18 0.31 -3.85
C ALA A 71 -6.20 -0.78 -4.20
N VAL A 72 -5.81 -2.06 -4.10
CA VAL A 72 -6.73 -3.18 -4.31
C VAL A 72 -7.85 -3.14 -3.28
N MET A 73 -7.54 -2.87 -2.02
CA MET A 73 -8.54 -2.78 -0.96
C MET A 73 -9.55 -1.66 -1.21
N ARG A 74 -9.09 -0.56 -1.80
CA ARG A 74 -9.95 0.57 -2.17
C ARG A 74 -10.68 0.35 -3.49
N GLN A 75 -10.37 -0.74 -4.20
CA GLN A 75 -10.88 -1.02 -5.54
C GLN A 75 -10.47 0.07 -6.55
N ASP A 76 -9.34 0.69 -6.29
CA ASP A 76 -8.74 1.64 -7.24
C ASP A 76 -7.83 0.86 -8.19
N TRP A 77 -8.48 0.18 -9.13
CA TRP A 77 -7.82 -0.78 -10.01
C TRP A 77 -6.75 -0.15 -10.91
N PRO A 78 -6.97 1.03 -11.51
CA PRO A 78 -5.92 1.63 -12.31
C PRO A 78 -4.64 1.89 -11.53
N THR A 79 -4.77 2.43 -10.32
CA THR A 79 -3.61 2.68 -9.45
C THR A 79 -2.96 1.37 -9.02
N ALA A 80 -3.76 0.36 -8.67
CA ALA A 80 -3.24 -0.93 -8.28
C ALA A 80 -2.42 -1.57 -9.41
N VAL A 81 -2.93 -1.53 -10.63
CA VAL A 81 -2.23 -2.07 -11.80
C VAL A 81 -0.90 -1.35 -12.00
N GLU A 82 -0.90 -0.03 -11.94
CA GLU A 82 0.30 0.77 -12.13
C GLU A 82 1.38 0.41 -11.10
N MET A 83 1.01 0.38 -9.83
CA MET A 83 1.96 0.09 -8.75
C MET A 83 2.47 -1.34 -8.81
N LEU A 84 1.60 -2.30 -9.09
CA LEU A 84 1.98 -3.70 -9.13
C LEU A 84 2.81 -4.03 -10.36
N GLN A 85 2.57 -3.38 -11.50
CA GLN A 85 3.42 -3.53 -12.67
C GLN A 85 4.83 -3.01 -12.41
N GLU A 86 4.93 -1.88 -11.75
CA GLU A 86 6.21 -1.32 -11.37
C GLU A 86 6.95 -2.24 -10.39
N LEU A 87 6.22 -2.84 -9.47
CA LEU A 87 6.79 -3.81 -8.54
C LEU A 87 7.31 -5.05 -9.27
N VAL A 88 6.57 -5.55 -10.24
CA VAL A 88 7.01 -6.68 -11.06
C VAL A 88 8.32 -6.36 -11.76
N GLU A 89 8.44 -5.16 -12.32
CA GLU A 89 9.68 -4.73 -12.96
C GLU A 89 10.86 -4.70 -11.99
N LEU A 90 10.63 -4.22 -10.78
CA LEU A 90 11.68 -4.17 -9.75
C LEU A 90 12.10 -5.56 -9.27
N GLN A 91 11.15 -6.47 -9.14
CA GLN A 91 11.44 -7.83 -8.68
C GLN A 91 12.11 -8.67 -9.77
N GLY A 92 11.85 -8.37 -11.03
CA GLY A 92 12.48 -9.04 -12.17
C GLY A 92 12.26 -10.53 -12.14
N ALA A 93 13.36 -11.31 -12.09
CA ALA A 93 13.29 -12.77 -12.09
C ALA A 93 12.77 -13.34 -10.77
N ASN A 94 12.71 -12.53 -9.73
CA ASN A 94 12.31 -12.95 -8.38
C ASN A 94 10.91 -12.46 -8.00
N ILE A 95 9.99 -12.49 -8.96
CA ILE A 95 8.61 -12.08 -8.74
C ILE A 95 8.00 -12.94 -7.64
N GLN A 96 7.50 -12.28 -6.58
CA GLN A 96 6.85 -12.98 -5.49
C GLN A 96 5.45 -13.46 -5.91
N PRO A 97 5.03 -14.67 -5.47
CA PRO A 97 3.68 -15.15 -5.80
C PRO A 97 2.58 -14.16 -5.43
N PHE A 98 2.72 -13.49 -4.30
CA PHE A 98 1.77 -12.48 -3.86
C PHE A 98 1.63 -11.36 -4.89
N THR A 99 2.75 -10.85 -5.40
CA THR A 99 2.76 -9.78 -6.40
C THR A 99 2.02 -10.22 -7.67
N TYR A 100 2.31 -11.43 -8.13
CA TYR A 100 1.68 -11.95 -9.34
C TYR A 100 0.17 -12.09 -9.17
N VAL A 101 -0.27 -12.69 -8.07
CA VAL A 101 -1.70 -12.90 -7.80
C VAL A 101 -2.44 -11.56 -7.73
N MET A 102 -1.86 -10.59 -7.03
CA MET A 102 -2.48 -9.27 -6.89
C MET A 102 -2.56 -8.54 -8.23
N LEU A 103 -1.52 -8.63 -9.04
CA LEU A 103 -1.53 -7.99 -10.36
C LEU A 103 -2.56 -8.61 -11.29
N VAL A 104 -2.65 -9.93 -11.33
CA VAL A 104 -3.65 -10.60 -12.15
C VAL A 104 -5.05 -10.19 -11.74
N ARG A 105 -5.31 -10.15 -10.44
CA ARG A 105 -6.61 -9.71 -9.92
C ARG A 105 -6.90 -8.26 -10.31
N ALA A 106 -5.94 -7.38 -10.13
CA ALA A 106 -6.11 -5.96 -10.46
C ALA A 106 -6.35 -5.76 -11.96
N LEU A 107 -5.62 -6.50 -12.81
CA LEU A 107 -5.82 -6.41 -14.26
C LEU A 107 -7.22 -6.85 -14.67
N ARG A 108 -7.70 -7.95 -14.11
CA ARG A 108 -9.05 -8.44 -14.40
C ARG A 108 -10.10 -7.44 -13.97
N CYS A 109 -9.95 -6.91 -12.77
CA CYS A 109 -10.90 -5.95 -12.21
C CYS A 109 -10.88 -4.63 -12.97
N ASN A 110 -9.72 -4.22 -13.45
CA ASN A 110 -9.59 -2.99 -14.24
C ASN A 110 -10.27 -3.10 -15.61
N LEU A 111 -10.25 -4.30 -16.20
CA LEU A 111 -10.89 -4.54 -17.50
C LEU A 111 -12.40 -4.66 -17.38
N ASP A 112 -12.90 -5.19 -16.27
CA ASP A 112 -14.32 -5.41 -16.05
C ASP A 112 -14.72 -5.07 -14.61
N PRO A 113 -14.91 -3.78 -14.29
CA PRO A 113 -15.26 -3.37 -12.92
C PRO A 113 -16.57 -3.98 -12.41
N ALA A 114 -17.56 -4.20 -13.28
CA ALA A 114 -18.83 -4.80 -12.86
C ALA A 114 -18.66 -6.27 -12.51
N GLY A 115 -17.92 -7.02 -13.33
CA GLY A 115 -17.58 -8.40 -13.03
C GLY A 115 -16.68 -8.52 -11.81
N ALA A 116 -15.81 -7.54 -11.59
CA ALA A 116 -14.93 -7.50 -10.44
C ALA A 116 -15.71 -7.46 -9.13
N LEU A 117 -16.79 -6.68 -9.07
CA LEU A 117 -17.64 -6.60 -7.89
C LEU A 117 -18.23 -7.97 -7.54
N LYS A 118 -18.65 -8.73 -8.55
CA LYS A 118 -19.15 -10.09 -8.32
C LYS A 118 -18.06 -11.01 -7.83
N MET A 119 -16.86 -10.91 -8.37
CA MET A 119 -15.73 -11.73 -7.94
C MET A 119 -15.33 -11.41 -6.49
N CYS A 120 -15.31 -10.16 -6.12
CA CYS A 120 -15.00 -9.74 -4.75
C CYS A 120 -16.02 -10.24 -3.76
N ASN A 121 -17.30 -10.32 -4.17
CA ASN A 121 -18.36 -10.81 -3.29
C ASN A 121 -18.40 -12.32 -3.18
N GLN A 122 -17.79 -13.03 -4.09
CA GLN A 122 -17.76 -14.49 -4.09
C GLN A 122 -16.52 -15.08 -3.44
N GLY A 123 -15.56 -14.27 -3.14
CA GLY A 123 -14.36 -14.80 -2.67
C GLY A 123 -13.52 -13.99 -1.83
#